data_65765426ee9852f7376395e5a55bded5
#
_entry.id   65765426ee9852f7376395e5a55bded5
#
_cell.length_a   1.000
_cell.length_b   1.000
_cell.length_c   1.000
_cell.angle_alpha   90.00
_cell.angle_beta   90.00
_cell.angle_gamma   90.00
#
_symmetry.space_group_name_H-M   'P 1'
#
loop_
_entity.id
_entity.type
_entity.pdbx_description
1 polymer ?
#
loop_
_entity_poly.entity_id
_entity_poly.type
_entity_poly.pdbx_seq_one_letter_code
_entity_poly.pdbx_strand_id
1 'polypeptide(L)' 'MDSMVWIITAMLWFEGIDEPRDTEYYMASFTGKGACLDHVFWHKAELVEQLYDVHVTDEVGNDLKTWAFYCESRRLPEV' A
#
# COMPACT_ATOMS: atom_id res chain seq x y z
N MET A 1 2.69 -16.96 20.87
CA MET A 1 3.76 -16.33 20.05
C MET A 1 3.15 -15.29 19.12
N ASP A 2 3.78 -14.16 19.07
CA ASP A 2 3.34 -13.11 18.16
C ASP A 2 3.74 -13.46 16.74
N SER A 3 2.78 -13.43 15.84
CA SER A 3 3.05 -13.62 14.43
C SER A 3 3.16 -12.27 13.75
N MET A 4 4.23 -12.07 13.01
CA MET A 4 4.42 -10.86 12.23
C MET A 4 4.30 -11.19 10.74
N VAL A 5 3.62 -10.34 10.03
CA VAL A 5 3.51 -10.42 8.57
C VAL A 5 3.96 -9.10 7.97
N TRP A 6 4.39 -9.17 6.72
CA TRP A 6 4.72 -7.98 5.94
C TRP A 6 3.58 -7.71 4.96
N ILE A 7 3.12 -6.49 4.93
CA ILE A 7 2.06 -6.07 4.01
C ILE A 7 2.55 -4.97 3.10
N ILE A 8 1.91 -4.85 1.95
CA ILE A 8 2.17 -3.78 1.00
C ILE A 8 1.37 -2.57 1.45
N THR A 9 2.05 -1.43 1.59
CA THR A 9 1.42 -0.15 1.91
C THR A 9 1.73 0.83 0.79
N ALA A 10 0.73 1.61 0.39
CA ALA A 10 0.92 2.67 -0.58
C ALA A 10 0.77 4.03 0.09
N MET A 11 1.68 4.93 -0.20
CA MET A 11 1.53 6.34 0.14
C MET A 11 1.00 7.08 -1.07
N LEU A 12 -0.02 7.89 -0.85
CA LEU A 12 -0.73 8.61 -1.90
C LEU A 12 -0.63 10.10 -1.66
N TRP A 13 -0.18 10.83 -2.66
CA TRP A 13 -0.16 12.29 -2.62
C TRP A 13 -1.19 12.82 -3.60
N PHE A 14 -2.07 13.69 -3.11
CA PHE A 14 -3.13 14.30 -3.92
C PHE A 14 -2.81 15.77 -4.20
N GLU A 15 -3.30 16.27 -5.32
CA GLU A 15 -3.12 17.69 -5.68
C GLU A 15 -3.72 18.61 -4.62
N GLY A 16 -2.96 19.60 -4.20
CA GLY A 16 -3.41 20.59 -3.22
C GLY A 16 -3.34 20.15 -1.77
N ILE A 17 -2.85 18.94 -1.51
CA ILE A 17 -2.70 18.40 -0.16
C ILE A 17 -1.24 18.08 0.10
N ASP A 18 -0.68 18.65 1.17
CA ASP A 18 0.74 18.50 1.49
C ASP A 18 1.05 17.15 2.16
N GLU A 19 0.09 16.58 2.86
CA GLU A 19 0.31 15.33 3.61
C GLU A 19 -0.12 14.11 2.80
N PRO A 20 0.73 13.07 2.72
CA PRO A 20 0.34 11.84 2.05
C PRO A 20 -0.66 11.05 2.86
N ARG A 21 -1.45 10.23 2.18
CA ARG A 21 -2.34 9.25 2.80
C ARG A 21 -1.77 7.86 2.61
N ASP A 22 -1.91 7.04 3.63
CA ASP A 22 -1.50 5.64 3.57
C ASP A 22 -2.70 4.75 3.30
N THR A 23 -2.52 3.77 2.43
CA THR A 23 -3.49 2.70 2.23
C THR A 23 -2.79 1.36 2.31
N GLU A 24 -3.40 0.39 2.97
CA GLU A 24 -2.80 -0.90 3.23
C GLU A 24 -3.50 -2.00 2.43
N TYR A 25 -2.70 -2.89 1.83
CA TYR A 25 -3.20 -4.02 1.04
C TYR A 25 -3.09 -5.30 1.85
N TYR A 26 -4.14 -5.64 2.59
CA TYR A 26 -4.15 -6.82 3.43
C TYR A 26 -4.39 -8.12 2.67
N MET A 27 -4.77 -8.05 1.41
CA MET A 27 -5.04 -9.23 0.60
C MET A 27 -3.77 -10.02 0.26
N ALA A 28 -2.61 -9.38 0.38
CA ALA A 28 -1.32 -10.02 0.17
C ALA A 28 -0.46 -9.79 1.39
N SER A 29 -0.18 -10.85 2.13
CA SER A 29 0.71 -10.81 3.27
C SER A 29 1.89 -11.74 3.05
N PHE A 30 3.03 -11.38 3.60
CA PHE A 30 4.28 -12.10 3.35
C PHE A 30 4.98 -12.38 4.68
N THR A 31 5.74 -13.45 4.72
CA THR A 31 6.47 -13.86 5.91
C THR A 31 7.79 -13.09 6.08
N GLY A 32 8.25 -12.39 5.05
CA GLY A 32 9.49 -11.62 5.11
C GLY A 32 9.44 -10.40 4.23
N LYS A 33 10.26 -9.42 4.57
CA LYS A 33 10.35 -8.16 3.83
C LYS A 33 10.78 -8.39 2.37
N GLY A 34 11.74 -9.29 2.15
CA GLY A 34 12.23 -9.59 0.80
C GLY A 34 11.14 -10.13 -0.11
N ALA A 35 10.31 -11.04 0.40
CA ALA A 35 9.20 -11.58 -0.38
C ALA A 35 8.17 -10.51 -0.72
N CYS A 36 7.91 -9.60 0.22
CA CYS A 36 7.00 -8.47 0.00
C CYS A 36 7.55 -7.52 -1.09
N LEU A 37 8.83 -7.16 -1.01
CA LEU A 37 9.45 -6.28 -1.99
C LEU A 37 9.52 -6.92 -3.38
N ASP A 38 9.78 -8.21 -3.45
CA ASP A 38 9.75 -8.95 -4.72
C ASP A 38 8.37 -8.91 -5.34
N HIS A 39 7.34 -9.11 -4.55
CA HIS A 39 5.97 -9.05 -5.03
C HIS A 39 5.65 -7.67 -5.61
N VAL A 40 6.02 -6.61 -4.90
CA VAL A 40 5.82 -5.23 -5.38
C VAL A 40 6.54 -5.03 -6.72
N PHE A 41 7.77 -5.50 -6.82
CA PHE A 41 8.57 -5.35 -8.04
C PHE A 41 7.92 -6.05 -9.24
N TRP A 42 7.49 -7.30 -9.06
CA TRP A 42 6.94 -8.10 -10.15
C TRP A 42 5.49 -7.80 -10.50
N HIS A 43 4.72 -7.26 -9.53
CA HIS A 43 3.30 -6.99 -9.71
C HIS A 43 2.96 -5.50 -9.64
N LYS A 44 3.95 -4.65 -9.83
CA LYS A 44 3.78 -3.20 -9.72
C LYS A 44 2.68 -2.67 -10.62
N ALA A 45 2.61 -3.14 -11.87
CA ALA A 45 1.60 -2.70 -12.82
C ALA A 45 0.18 -3.01 -12.33
N GLU A 46 -0.02 -4.20 -11.76
CA GLU A 46 -1.32 -4.59 -11.20
C GLU A 46 -1.69 -3.75 -9.98
N LEU A 47 -0.70 -3.49 -9.11
CA LEU A 47 -0.91 -2.67 -7.92
C LEU A 47 -1.28 -1.24 -8.29
N VAL A 48 -0.61 -0.67 -9.28
CA VAL A 48 -0.90 0.67 -9.78
C VAL A 48 -2.31 0.72 -10.39
N GLU A 49 -2.69 -0.29 -11.15
CA GLU A 49 -4.02 -0.37 -11.74
C GLU A 49 -5.10 -0.39 -10.66
N GLN A 50 -4.94 -1.21 -9.63
CA GLN A 50 -5.86 -1.27 -8.50
C GLN A 50 -5.92 0.08 -7.76
N LEU A 51 -4.78 0.72 -7.61
CA LEU A 51 -4.69 2.02 -6.94
C LEU A 51 -5.51 3.07 -7.68
N TYR A 52 -5.37 3.15 -9.01
CA TYR A 52 -6.11 4.11 -9.81
C TYR A 52 -7.61 3.79 -9.88
N ASP A 53 -7.99 2.52 -9.78
CA ASP A 53 -9.40 2.14 -9.75
C ASP A 53 -10.12 2.64 -8.50
N VAL A 54 -9.40 2.71 -7.38
CA VAL A 54 -9.99 3.03 -6.07
C VAL A 54 -9.67 4.45 -5.61
N HIS A 55 -8.45 4.93 -5.92
CA HIS A 55 -7.90 6.15 -5.34
C HIS A 55 -7.57 7.24 -6.36
N VAL A 56 -8.23 7.26 -7.51
CA VAL A 56 -7.94 8.26 -8.54
C VAL A 56 -8.23 9.68 -8.03
N THR A 57 -9.20 9.83 -7.14
CA THR A 57 -9.48 11.08 -6.45
C THR A 57 -9.69 10.81 -4.97
N ASP A 58 -9.45 11.83 -4.13
CA ASP A 58 -9.78 11.73 -2.71
C ASP A 58 -11.26 12.06 -2.46
N GLU A 59 -11.65 12.10 -1.19
CA GLU A 59 -13.04 12.34 -0.78
C GLU A 59 -13.55 13.74 -1.16
N VAL A 60 -12.62 14.68 -1.32
CA VAL A 60 -12.92 16.08 -1.63
C VAL A 60 -12.84 16.36 -3.14
N GLY A 61 -12.38 15.40 -3.91
CA GLY A 61 -12.25 15.51 -5.36
C GLY A 61 -10.88 15.95 -5.85
N ASN A 62 -9.85 15.90 -5.00
CA ASN A 62 -8.48 16.18 -5.42
C ASN A 62 -7.90 15.00 -6.16
N ASP A 63 -7.27 15.26 -7.31
CA ASP A 63 -6.69 14.20 -8.14
C ASP A 63 -5.42 13.63 -7.52
N LEU A 64 -5.20 12.35 -7.74
CA LEU A 64 -3.98 11.67 -7.32
C LEU A 64 -2.79 12.23 -8.11
N LYS A 65 -1.79 12.74 -7.40
CA LYS A 65 -0.60 13.35 -7.98
C LYS A 65 0.52 12.35 -8.17
N THR A 66 0.85 11.61 -7.11
CA THR A 66 1.91 10.60 -7.13
C THR A 66 1.66 9.57 -6.04
N TRP A 67 2.41 8.50 -6.10
CA TRP A 67 2.28 7.38 -5.18
C TRP A 67 3.61 6.68 -4.99
N ALA A 68 3.72 5.93 -3.89
CA ALA A 68 4.86 5.08 -3.63
C ALA A 68 4.39 3.83 -2.89
N PHE A 69 4.96 2.67 -3.23
CA PHE A 69 4.69 1.42 -2.55
C PHE A 69 5.86 1.08 -1.63
N TYR A 70 5.54 0.56 -0.44
CA TYR A 70 6.56 0.06 0.47
C TYR A 70 5.98 -1.09 1.28
N CYS A 71 6.85 -1.79 1.99
CA CYS A 71 6.45 -2.93 2.80
C CYS A 71 6.61 -2.57 4.28
N GLU A 72 5.58 -2.84 5.06
CA GLU A 72 5.59 -2.65 6.51
C GLU A 72 5.26 -3.95 7.22
N SER A 73 5.89 -4.15 8.38
CA SER A 73 5.55 -5.27 9.23
C SER A 73 4.33 -4.92 10.08
N ARG A 74 3.48 -5.92 10.27
CA ARG A 74 2.32 -5.82 11.15
C ARG A 74 2.28 -7.02 12.06
N ARG A 75 1.93 -6.80 13.32
CA ARG A 75 1.71 -7.88 14.26
C ARG A 75 0.27 -8.34 14.16
N LEU A 76 0.10 -9.63 13.93
CA LEU A 76 -1.24 -10.20 13.91
C LEU A 76 -1.77 -10.30 15.35
N PRO A 77 -3.03 -9.92 15.58
CA PRO A 77 -3.63 -10.10 16.90
C PRO A 77 -3.76 -11.58 17.22
N GLU A 78 -3.49 -11.92 18.44
CA GLU A 78 -3.75 -13.28 18.92
C GLU A 78 -5.25 -13.45 19.14
N VAL A 79 -5.75 -14.56 18.67
CA VAL A 79 -7.17 -14.89 18.81
C VAL A 79 -7.36 -15.92 19.92
#